data_60ea7228fc158900c74ee6cba27bb035
#
_entry.id   60ea7228fc158900c74ee6cba27bb035
#
_cell.length_a   1.000
_cell.length_b   1.000
_cell.length_c   1.000
_cell.angle_alpha   90.00
_cell.angle_beta   90.00
_cell.angle_gamma   90.00
#
_symmetry.space_group_name_H-M   'P 1'
#
loop_
_entity.id
_entity.type
_entity.pdbx_description
1 polymer ?
#
loop_
_entity_poly.entity_id
_entity_poly.type
_entity_poly.pdbx_seq_one_letter_code
_entity_poly.pdbx_strand_id
1 'polypeptide(L)'
;MLDDPSGKEKIMKHYYVNNDQTHNPGLHHEVHTKEHVEQLSIHNTTYVGYFSDEIQAVAKAKQIYADADGCAVCCPKAHRG
;
A
#
# COMPACT_ATOMS: atom_id res chain seq x y z
N MET A 1 25.75 -2.85 -1.99
CA MET A 1 24.53 -2.04 -1.90
C MET A 1 24.90 -0.57 -1.87
N LEU A 2 24.14 0.23 -2.59
CA LEU A 2 24.43 1.66 -2.65
C LEU A 2 23.50 2.39 -1.68
N ASP A 3 24.11 3.22 -0.84
CA ASP A 3 23.35 4.04 0.08
C ASP A 3 22.79 5.27 -0.62
N ASP A 4 21.71 5.79 -0.08
CA ASP A 4 21.16 7.07 -0.45
C ASP A 4 22.26 8.13 -0.29
N PRO A 5 22.38 9.08 -1.24
CA PRO A 5 23.36 10.16 -1.12
C PRO A 5 23.25 10.97 0.16
N SER A 6 22.06 10.98 0.78
CA SER A 6 21.89 11.66 2.08
C SER A 6 22.40 10.83 3.25
N GLY A 7 22.92 9.62 2.98
CA GLY A 7 23.38 8.71 4.03
C GLY A 7 22.27 7.86 4.63
N LYS A 8 21.09 7.93 4.08
CA LYS A 8 19.95 7.13 4.55
C LYS A 8 19.62 6.06 3.53
N GLU A 9 19.36 4.85 4.02
CA GLU A 9 18.91 3.77 3.18
C GLU A 9 17.41 3.90 2.93
N LYS A 10 16.99 3.59 1.72
CA LYS A 10 15.56 3.50 1.42
C LYS A 10 15.01 2.20 1.99
N ILE A 11 13.90 2.32 2.71
CA ILE A 11 13.23 1.16 3.27
C ILE A 11 12.21 0.69 2.25
N MET A 12 12.42 -0.52 1.74
CA MET A 12 11.50 -1.14 0.80
C MET A 12 10.51 -1.99 1.56
N LYS A 13 9.26 -1.97 1.12
CA LYS A 13 8.20 -2.75 1.74
C LYS A 13 7.40 -3.48 0.68
N HIS A 14 6.82 -4.60 1.07
CA HIS A 14 5.86 -5.31 0.25
C HIS A 14 4.48 -4.72 0.49
N TYR A 15 3.72 -4.54 -0.58
CA TYR A 15 2.39 -3.95 -0.53
C TYR A 15 1.37 -4.92 -1.10
N TYR A 16 0.19 -4.90 -0.51
CA TYR A 16 -0.94 -5.72 -0.93
C TYR A 16 -2.18 -4.84 -1.04
N VAL A 17 -3.06 -5.18 -1.96
CA VAL A 17 -4.36 -4.52 -2.07
C VAL A 17 -5.43 -5.49 -1.59
N ASN A 18 -6.35 -4.98 -0.76
CA ASN A 18 -7.47 -5.78 -0.27
C ASN A 18 -8.44 -6.01 -1.43
N ASN A 19 -8.75 -7.28 -1.71
CA ASN A 19 -9.68 -7.63 -2.78
C ASN A 19 -11.13 -7.29 -2.41
N ASP A 20 -11.39 -7.08 -1.12
CA ASP A 20 -12.69 -6.60 -0.65
C ASP A 20 -12.65 -5.10 -0.47
N GLN A 21 -13.71 -4.42 -0.87
CA GLN A 21 -13.82 -2.98 -0.65
C GLN A 21 -14.11 -2.71 0.81
N THR A 22 -13.46 -1.69 1.36
CA THR A 22 -13.69 -1.25 2.73
C THR A 22 -13.92 0.26 2.73
N HIS A 23 -14.60 0.76 3.78
CA HIS A 23 -14.84 2.20 3.93
C HIS A 23 -13.57 2.92 4.36
N ASN A 24 -13.24 4.06 3.63
CA ASN A 24 -11.99 4.76 3.93
C ASN A 24 -11.91 6.16 3.29
N PRO A 25 -12.76 7.14 3.58
CA PRO A 25 -14.20 7.03 3.65
C PRO A 25 -14.76 6.60 2.29
N GLY A 26 -15.93 6.07 2.26
CA GLY A 26 -16.48 5.46 1.06
C GLY A 26 -15.85 4.09 0.84
N LEU A 27 -16.29 3.40 -0.20
CA LEU A 27 -15.80 2.04 -0.49
C LEU A 27 -14.65 2.10 -1.47
N HIS A 28 -13.50 1.58 -1.04
CA HIS A 28 -12.28 1.53 -1.84
C HIS A 28 -11.58 0.20 -1.62
N HIS A 29 -10.75 -0.19 -2.58
CA HIS A 29 -9.82 -1.31 -2.39
C HIS A 29 -8.56 -0.72 -1.75
N GLU A 30 -8.34 -1.00 -0.46
CA GLU A 30 -7.24 -0.38 0.29
C GLU A 30 -5.92 -1.09 0.05
N VAL A 31 -4.88 -0.29 -0.12
CA VAL A 31 -3.51 -0.77 -0.22
C VAL A 31 -2.86 -0.70 1.16
N HIS A 32 -2.29 -1.81 1.60
CA HIS A 32 -1.62 -1.92 2.89
C HIS A 32 -0.21 -2.44 2.73
N THR A 33 0.66 -2.13 3.69
CA THR A 33 1.92 -2.83 3.81
C THR A 33 1.67 -4.26 4.26
N LYS A 34 2.63 -5.15 4.00
CA LYS A 34 2.55 -6.54 4.44
C LYS A 34 2.30 -6.64 5.94
N GLU A 35 3.03 -5.83 6.73
CA GLU A 35 2.89 -5.85 8.19
C GLU A 35 1.49 -5.49 8.63
N HIS A 36 0.87 -4.51 7.99
CA HIS A 36 -0.46 -4.08 8.37
C HIS A 36 -1.52 -5.09 7.95
N VAL A 37 -1.33 -5.73 6.79
CA VAL A 37 -2.19 -6.83 6.37
C VAL A 37 -2.22 -7.93 7.44
N GLU A 38 -1.04 -8.26 7.97
CA GLU A 38 -0.91 -9.28 9.01
C GLU A 38 -1.57 -8.85 10.31
N GLN A 39 -1.38 -7.58 10.71
CA GLN A 39 -2.00 -7.04 11.92
C GLN A 39 -3.53 -7.06 11.84
N LEU A 40 -4.07 -6.78 10.67
CA LEU A 40 -5.52 -6.74 10.46
C LEU A 40 -6.11 -8.11 10.11
N SER A 41 -5.26 -9.12 9.96
CA SER A 41 -5.67 -10.48 9.57
C SER A 41 -6.48 -10.49 8.27
N ILE A 42 -6.06 -9.69 7.32
CA ILE A 42 -6.70 -9.66 6.00
C ILE A 42 -6.10 -10.79 5.17
N HIS A 43 -6.95 -11.69 4.68
CA HIS A 43 -6.49 -12.85 3.94
C HIS A 43 -6.77 -12.77 2.44
N ASN A 44 -7.80 -12.01 2.04
CA ASN A 44 -8.19 -11.89 0.64
C ASN A 44 -7.51 -10.68 0.02
N THR A 45 -6.23 -10.85 -0.37
CA THR A 45 -5.42 -9.76 -0.90
C THR A 45 -4.75 -10.18 -2.20
N THR A 46 -4.34 -9.17 -2.97
CA THR A 46 -3.51 -9.36 -4.15
C THR A 46 -2.18 -8.64 -3.92
N TYR A 47 -1.08 -9.32 -4.21
CA TYR A 47 0.24 -8.72 -4.06
C TYR A 47 0.44 -7.61 -5.09
N VAL A 48 0.85 -6.43 -4.63
CA VAL A 48 1.05 -5.27 -5.49
C VAL A 48 2.51 -5.16 -5.94
N GLY A 49 3.44 -5.31 -5.01
CA GLY A 49 4.84 -5.22 -5.34
C GLY A 49 5.70 -4.77 -4.16
N TYR A 50 6.97 -4.54 -4.46
CA TYR A 50 7.99 -4.19 -3.49
C TYR A 50 8.49 -2.78 -3.83
N PHE A 51 8.13 -1.80 -3.00
CA PHE A 51 8.40 -0.40 -3.29
C PHE A 51 8.96 0.32 -2.08
N SER A 52 9.71 1.39 -2.34
CA SER A 52 10.20 2.28 -1.28
C SER A 52 9.19 3.38 -0.94
N ASP A 53 8.15 3.53 -1.76
CA ASP A 53 7.18 4.61 -1.62
C ASP A 53 5.77 4.07 -1.80
N GLU A 54 4.91 4.39 -0.84
CA GLU A 54 3.51 3.96 -0.89
C GLU A 54 2.74 4.56 -2.06
N ILE A 55 3.15 5.74 -2.53
CA ILE A 55 2.51 6.38 -3.69
C ILE A 55 2.71 5.52 -4.94
N GLN A 56 3.92 4.95 -5.10
CA GLN A 56 4.20 4.03 -6.19
C GLN A 56 3.37 2.76 -6.08
N ALA A 57 3.21 2.27 -4.85
CA ALA A 57 2.41 1.07 -4.60
C ALA A 57 0.96 1.28 -4.98
N VAL A 58 0.37 2.42 -4.59
CA VAL A 58 -1.03 2.72 -4.91
C VAL A 58 -1.20 2.93 -6.42
N ALA A 59 -0.23 3.59 -7.07
CA ALA A 59 -0.28 3.76 -8.53
C ALA A 59 -0.30 2.40 -9.24
N LYS A 60 0.48 1.45 -8.74
CA LYS A 60 0.48 0.09 -9.29
C LYS A 60 -0.85 -0.62 -9.01
N ALA A 61 -1.37 -0.48 -7.79
CA ALA A 61 -2.63 -1.10 -7.40
C ALA A 61 -3.81 -0.60 -8.25
N LYS A 62 -3.75 0.65 -8.71
CA LYS A 62 -4.79 1.20 -9.57
C LYS A 62 -4.87 0.53 -10.92
N GLN A 63 -3.84 -0.18 -11.32
CA GLN A 63 -3.88 -1.01 -12.52
C GLN A 63 -4.67 -2.30 -12.28
N ILE A 64 -4.84 -2.68 -11.01
CA ILE A 64 -5.60 -3.86 -10.62
C ILE A 64 -7.05 -3.45 -10.32
N TYR A 65 -7.21 -2.41 -9.49
CA TYR A 65 -8.50 -1.86 -9.11
C TYR A 65 -8.44 -0.33 -9.28
N ALA A 66 -9.29 0.21 -10.14
CA ALA A 66 -9.29 1.65 -10.43
C ALA A 66 -9.56 2.50 -9.18
N ASP A 67 -10.28 1.94 -8.20
CA ASP A 67 -10.61 2.63 -6.95
C ASP A 67 -9.61 2.33 -5.83
N ALA A 68 -8.41 1.83 -6.15
CA ALA A 68 -7.40 1.57 -5.13
C ALA A 68 -7.00 2.87 -4.44
N ASP A 69 -6.84 2.79 -3.12
CA ASP A 69 -6.46 3.94 -2.29
C ASP A 69 -5.56 3.44 -1.16
N GLY A 70 -4.70 4.33 -0.67
CA GLY A 70 -3.81 3.98 0.43
C GLY A 70 -4.56 3.93 1.75
N CYS A 71 -4.17 2.97 2.60
CA CYS A 71 -4.69 2.90 3.96
C CYS A 71 -4.29 4.15 4.73
N ALA A 72 -5.23 4.76 5.45
CA ALA A 72 -4.95 5.98 6.21
C ALA A 72 -3.91 5.78 7.31
N VAL A 73 -3.77 4.55 7.79
CA VAL A 73 -2.85 4.23 8.90
C VAL A 73 -1.45 3.90 8.38
N CYS A 74 -1.33 2.95 7.44
CA CYS A 74 -0.01 2.49 7.00
C CYS A 74 0.46 3.14 5.70
N CYS A 75 -0.43 3.79 4.97
CA CYS A 75 -0.09 4.46 3.70
C CYS A 75 -0.71 5.87 3.65
N PRO A 76 -0.45 6.71 4.66
CA PRO A 76 -1.14 8.00 4.77
C PRO A 76 -0.83 8.96 3.63
N LYS A 77 0.38 8.89 3.05
CA LYS A 77 0.75 9.78 1.94
C LYS A 77 -0.05 9.50 0.68
N ALA A 78 -0.53 8.27 0.52
CA ALA A 78 -1.27 7.85 -0.66
C ALA A 78 -2.77 7.76 -0.38
N HIS A 79 -3.20 8.08 0.84
CA HIS A 79 -4.60 8.05 1.22
C HIS A 79 -5.32 9.28 0.66
N ARG A 80 -6.39 9.04 -0.08
CA ARG A 80 -7.17 10.13 -0.67
C ARG A 80 -8.57 10.25 -0.08
N GLY A 81 -8.97 9.27 0.68
CA GLY A 81 -10.28 9.25 1.28
C GLY A 81 -11.29 8.60 0.41
#